data_feada723ff9379369ee9252c03980977
#
_entry.id   feada723ff9379369ee9252c03980977
#
_cell.length_a   1.000
_cell.length_b   1.000
_cell.length_c   1.000
_cell.angle_alpha   90.00
_cell.angle_beta   90.00
_cell.angle_gamma   90.00
#
_symmetry.space_group_name_H-M   'P 1'
#
loop_
_entity.id
_entity.type
_entity.pdbx_description
1 polymer ?
#
loop_
_entity_poly.entity_id
_entity_poly.type
_entity_poly.pdbx_seq_one_letter_code
_entity_poly.pdbx_strand_id
1 'polypeptide(L)'
;MKIIKIMKNILLIAALAITTISCEEFKKGYEDGKQKAEDQKETAAAEELPEVTLYKLDGGTVMANNLNLFAQGDTYKGESKELADAFFVIKHPKGTLLWDTGLPEMLVGQEPYTPEGGAFTISRKDSITTQLKGIGMTPEDIDMIAFSHIHFDHTGAANHFANAMWLVQESEYDFANGEDIKGNSFYAPDSFNKLTNVEKLNGDRDVFGDGTVVIKSMPGHTPGHQVLFLRLKENGPTLLSGDVYHFEQNRKDAIVPQFNYDIPATDQSIKDFEAFAKAENAKVIIQHDAGNF
;
A
#
# COMPACT_ATOMS: atom_id res chain seq x y z
N MET A 1 -67.87 -6.63 -36.71
CA MET A 1 -67.12 -6.01 -37.79
C MET A 1 -67.13 -4.47 -37.65
N LYS A 2 -66.88 -3.93 -36.46
CA LYS A 2 -66.87 -2.46 -36.16
C LYS A 2 -65.74 -1.98 -35.22
N ILE A 3 -64.79 -2.85 -34.85
CA ILE A 3 -63.72 -2.53 -33.90
C ILE A 3 -62.35 -2.31 -34.59
N ILE A 4 -62.20 -2.68 -35.86
CA ILE A 4 -60.89 -2.61 -36.60
C ILE A 4 -60.66 -1.23 -37.27
N LYS A 5 -61.63 -0.30 -37.27
CA LYS A 5 -61.54 0.99 -37.98
C LYS A 5 -61.08 2.18 -37.09
N ILE A 6 -60.93 2.00 -35.76
CA ILE A 6 -60.56 3.04 -34.82
C ILE A 6 -59.05 3.04 -34.53
N MET A 7 -58.35 1.93 -34.77
CA MET A 7 -56.89 1.83 -34.52
C MET A 7 -55.97 2.32 -35.62
N LYS A 8 -56.51 2.77 -36.75
CA LYS A 8 -55.68 3.30 -37.88
C LYS A 8 -55.51 4.81 -37.88
N ASN A 9 -56.20 5.58 -37.06
CA ASN A 9 -56.11 7.02 -37.05
C ASN A 9 -55.35 7.61 -35.86
N ILE A 10 -54.77 6.76 -34.96
CA ILE A 10 -53.94 7.23 -33.84
C ILE A 10 -52.45 7.10 -34.11
N LEU A 11 -52.05 6.48 -35.24
CA LEU A 11 -50.65 6.26 -35.58
C LEU A 11 -50.07 7.30 -36.56
N LEU A 12 -50.70 8.42 -36.78
CA LEU A 12 -50.25 9.42 -37.76
C LEU A 12 -50.09 10.85 -37.21
N ILE A 13 -50.05 11.07 -35.89
CA ILE A 13 -49.77 12.38 -35.28
C ILE A 13 -48.59 12.38 -34.30
N ALA A 14 -47.83 11.31 -34.26
CA ALA A 14 -46.61 11.25 -33.41
C ALA A 14 -45.32 11.35 -34.24
N ALA A 15 -45.38 11.94 -35.43
CA ALA A 15 -44.18 12.16 -36.29
C ALA A 15 -44.27 13.61 -36.77
N LEU A 16 -43.65 14.56 -36.09
CA LEU A 16 -42.92 15.75 -36.52
C LEU A 16 -42.89 16.83 -35.43
N ALA A 17 -42.20 16.52 -34.35
CA ALA A 17 -41.55 17.59 -33.59
C ALA A 17 -40.04 17.23 -33.52
N ILE A 18 -39.41 17.09 -34.68
CA ILE A 18 -37.98 17.27 -34.78
C ILE A 18 -37.78 18.77 -34.67
N THR A 19 -37.60 19.27 -33.45
CA THR A 19 -37.07 20.62 -33.21
C THR A 19 -35.72 20.63 -33.89
N THR A 20 -35.57 21.43 -34.95
CA THR A 20 -34.32 21.80 -35.57
C THR A 20 -33.55 22.59 -34.52
N ILE A 21 -32.81 21.88 -33.69
CA ILE A 21 -31.75 22.50 -32.87
C ILE A 21 -30.78 23.06 -33.89
N SER A 22 -30.63 24.37 -33.94
CA SER A 22 -29.68 24.98 -34.87
C SER A 22 -28.27 24.50 -34.52
N CYS A 23 -27.39 24.39 -35.52
CA CYS A 23 -25.99 24.05 -35.28
C CYS A 23 -25.34 24.98 -34.22
N GLU A 24 -25.83 26.19 -34.10
CA GLU A 24 -25.37 27.15 -33.07
C GLU A 24 -25.82 26.78 -31.65
N GLU A 25 -27.05 26.31 -31.45
CA GLU A 25 -27.53 25.86 -30.13
C GLU A 25 -26.87 24.59 -29.69
N PHE A 26 -26.61 23.67 -30.63
CA PHE A 26 -25.83 22.43 -30.31
C PHE A 26 -24.39 22.77 -29.94
N LYS A 27 -23.74 23.68 -30.68
CA LYS A 27 -22.40 24.16 -30.41
C LYS A 27 -22.28 24.85 -29.07
N LYS A 28 -23.25 25.74 -28.75
CA LYS A 28 -23.32 26.42 -27.48
C LYS A 28 -23.53 25.45 -26.31
N GLY A 29 -24.44 24.48 -26.41
CA GLY A 29 -24.65 23.46 -25.40
C GLY A 29 -23.42 22.57 -25.17
N TYR A 30 -22.65 22.28 -26.21
CA TYR A 30 -21.40 21.53 -26.12
C TYR A 30 -20.30 22.35 -25.41
N GLU A 31 -20.12 23.63 -25.76
CA GLU A 31 -19.14 24.52 -25.11
C GLU A 31 -19.53 24.81 -23.66
N ASP A 32 -20.79 25.04 -23.35
CA ASP A 32 -21.32 25.24 -21.99
C ASP A 32 -21.11 23.96 -21.13
N GLY A 33 -21.28 22.77 -21.74
CA GLY A 33 -21.02 21.49 -21.08
C GLY A 33 -19.52 21.26 -20.81
N LYS A 34 -18.69 21.63 -21.76
CA LYS A 34 -17.23 21.55 -21.63
C LYS A 34 -16.71 22.52 -20.56
N GLN A 35 -17.18 23.77 -20.59
CA GLN A 35 -16.83 24.78 -19.58
C GLN A 35 -17.26 24.34 -18.18
N LYS A 36 -18.48 23.81 -18.00
CA LYS A 36 -18.92 23.26 -16.72
C LYS A 36 -18.09 22.09 -16.25
N ALA A 37 -17.61 21.22 -17.14
CA ALA A 37 -16.74 20.11 -16.81
C ALA A 37 -15.32 20.60 -16.43
N GLU A 38 -14.82 21.65 -17.10
CA GLU A 38 -13.55 22.31 -16.77
C GLU A 38 -13.66 23.06 -15.43
N ASP A 39 -14.75 23.82 -15.20
CA ASP A 39 -15.02 24.53 -13.94
C ASP A 39 -15.19 23.53 -12.75
N GLN A 40 -15.83 22.38 -12.97
CA GLN A 40 -15.94 21.32 -11.96
C GLN A 40 -14.60 20.66 -11.67
N LYS A 41 -13.74 20.53 -12.67
CA LYS A 41 -12.40 20.00 -12.52
C LYS A 41 -11.47 20.99 -11.83
N GLU A 42 -11.63 22.29 -12.10
CA GLU A 42 -10.89 23.37 -11.45
C GLU A 42 -11.34 23.60 -10.00
N THR A 43 -12.64 23.49 -9.71
CA THR A 43 -13.16 23.56 -8.33
C THR A 43 -12.81 22.31 -7.51
N ALA A 44 -12.73 21.12 -8.12
CA ALA A 44 -12.23 19.90 -7.47
C ALA A 44 -10.70 19.92 -7.25
N ALA A 45 -9.95 20.74 -8.00
CA ALA A 45 -8.51 20.91 -7.86
C ALA A 45 -8.11 21.94 -6.77
N ALA A 46 -9.07 22.59 -6.12
CA ALA A 46 -8.83 23.67 -5.15
C ALA A 46 -9.16 23.31 -3.69
N GLU A 47 -9.48 22.05 -3.40
CA GLU A 47 -9.56 21.63 -2.01
C GLU A 47 -8.12 21.47 -1.49
N GLU A 48 -7.72 22.35 -0.57
CA GLU A 48 -6.36 22.32 0.00
C GLU A 48 -6.15 20.97 0.72
N LEU A 49 -5.22 20.18 0.21
CA LEU A 49 -4.88 18.90 0.83
C LEU A 49 -4.49 19.12 2.30
N PRO A 50 -4.99 18.28 3.21
CA PRO A 50 -4.56 18.33 4.60
C PRO A 50 -3.04 18.15 4.71
N GLU A 51 -2.44 18.70 5.75
CA GLU A 51 -1.02 18.55 6.01
C GLU A 51 -0.74 17.13 6.53
N VAL A 52 -0.20 16.30 5.63
CA VAL A 52 0.24 14.94 5.94
C VAL A 52 1.75 14.92 6.05
N THR A 53 2.26 14.50 7.20
CA THR A 53 3.70 14.34 7.44
C THR A 53 4.09 12.88 7.43
N LEU A 54 5.13 12.54 6.68
CA LEU A 54 5.74 11.21 6.62
C LEU A 54 7.08 11.24 7.37
N TYR A 55 7.17 10.47 8.46
CA TYR A 55 8.43 10.16 9.12
C TYR A 55 8.90 8.78 8.65
N LYS A 56 10.15 8.71 8.20
CA LYS A 56 10.83 7.47 7.86
C LYS A 56 11.80 7.13 8.97
N LEU A 57 11.70 5.93 9.52
CA LEU A 57 12.40 5.46 10.70
C LEU A 57 13.12 4.15 10.41
N ASP A 58 14.17 3.85 11.19
CA ASP A 58 15.05 2.70 11.02
C ASP A 58 14.50 1.47 11.76
N GLY A 59 13.99 0.49 11.03
CA GLY A 59 13.53 -0.80 11.55
C GLY A 59 14.65 -1.82 11.75
N GLY A 60 15.84 -1.55 11.20
CA GLY A 60 16.99 -2.43 11.30
C GLY A 60 17.75 -2.65 9.99
N THR A 61 18.63 -3.62 10.00
CA THR A 61 19.46 -4.00 8.84
C THR A 61 19.35 -5.50 8.60
N VAL A 62 19.15 -5.87 7.34
CA VAL A 62 19.11 -7.27 6.88
C VAL A 62 20.25 -7.50 5.89
N MET A 63 21.29 -8.20 6.30
CA MET A 63 22.30 -8.71 5.37
C MET A 63 21.77 -9.98 4.70
N ALA A 64 21.39 -9.92 3.45
CA ALA A 64 21.05 -11.07 2.63
C ALA A 64 22.35 -11.81 2.25
N ASN A 65 22.70 -12.85 2.99
CA ASN A 65 23.91 -13.66 2.76
C ASN A 65 23.78 -14.51 1.49
N ASN A 66 22.56 -14.80 1.07
CA ASN A 66 22.22 -15.47 -0.18
C ASN A 66 21.23 -14.62 -0.97
N LEU A 67 21.75 -13.66 -1.73
CA LEU A 67 20.90 -12.75 -2.51
C LEU A 67 20.08 -13.46 -3.59
N ASN A 68 20.47 -14.67 -3.99
CA ASN A 68 19.73 -15.43 -5.01
C ASN A 68 18.30 -15.81 -4.58
N LEU A 69 17.98 -15.76 -3.29
CA LEU A 69 16.59 -15.91 -2.78
C LEU A 69 15.65 -14.85 -3.32
N PHE A 70 16.17 -13.66 -3.65
CA PHE A 70 15.40 -12.51 -4.17
C PHE A 70 15.20 -12.52 -5.69
N ALA A 71 15.46 -13.66 -6.35
CA ALA A 71 15.24 -13.82 -7.78
C ALA A 71 14.87 -15.26 -8.13
N GLN A 72 14.29 -15.45 -9.32
CA GLN A 72 14.12 -16.77 -9.91
C GLN A 72 15.43 -17.23 -10.59
N GLY A 73 15.68 -18.53 -10.58
CA GLY A 73 16.89 -19.10 -11.19
C GLY A 73 18.18 -18.72 -10.45
N ASP A 74 19.25 -18.45 -11.19
CA ASP A 74 20.61 -18.18 -10.69
C ASP A 74 21.02 -16.70 -10.87
N THR A 75 20.07 -15.77 -10.89
CA THR A 75 20.29 -14.33 -11.23
C THR A 75 21.33 -13.67 -10.33
N TYR A 76 21.28 -13.93 -9.02
CA TYR A 76 22.18 -13.35 -8.01
C TYR A 76 23.04 -14.41 -7.31
N LYS A 77 23.32 -15.50 -7.99
CA LYS A 77 24.06 -16.63 -7.42
C LYS A 77 25.44 -16.22 -6.90
N GLY A 78 25.68 -16.51 -5.62
CA GLY A 78 26.95 -16.20 -4.94
C GLY A 78 27.10 -14.74 -4.52
N GLU A 79 26.05 -13.94 -4.70
CA GLU A 79 26.01 -12.55 -4.24
C GLU A 79 25.41 -12.43 -2.85
N SER A 80 25.78 -11.35 -2.15
CA SER A 80 25.19 -10.92 -0.90
C SER A 80 24.90 -9.41 -0.97
N LYS A 81 23.94 -8.93 -0.19
CA LYS A 81 23.56 -7.52 -0.18
C LYS A 81 23.03 -7.11 1.18
N GLU A 82 23.49 -5.97 1.67
CA GLU A 82 22.87 -5.32 2.82
C GLU A 82 21.60 -4.57 2.37
N LEU A 83 20.52 -4.86 3.06
CA LEU A 83 19.20 -4.27 2.87
C LEU A 83 18.87 -3.44 4.12
N ALA A 84 18.27 -2.28 3.92
CA ALA A 84 17.64 -1.54 4.99
C ALA A 84 16.33 -2.23 5.39
N ASP A 85 15.82 -1.86 6.55
CA ASP A 85 14.48 -2.22 6.98
C ASP A 85 13.81 -0.96 7.54
N ALA A 86 12.87 -0.42 6.80
CA ALA A 86 12.22 0.84 7.15
C ALA A 86 10.81 0.64 7.67
N PHE A 87 10.44 1.44 8.66
CA PHE A 87 9.04 1.64 9.02
C PHE A 87 8.69 3.13 9.01
N PHE A 88 7.40 3.44 8.99
CA PHE A 88 6.96 4.81 8.75
C PHE A 88 5.86 5.23 9.71
N VAL A 89 5.91 6.51 10.14
CA VAL A 89 4.80 7.14 10.85
C VAL A 89 4.19 8.20 9.94
N ILE A 90 2.89 8.08 9.71
CA ILE A 90 2.10 9.01 8.90
C ILE A 90 1.21 9.81 9.84
N LYS A 91 1.56 11.09 10.03
CA LYS A 91 0.75 12.00 10.84
C LYS A 91 -0.21 12.76 9.94
N HIS A 92 -1.50 12.61 10.22
CA HIS A 92 -2.60 13.27 9.53
C HIS A 92 -3.43 14.08 10.55
N PRO A 93 -4.10 15.19 10.18
CA PRO A 93 -4.95 15.95 11.12
C PRO A 93 -6.07 15.14 11.79
N LYS A 94 -6.49 14.03 11.19
CA LYS A 94 -7.54 13.13 11.73
C LYS A 94 -6.99 11.94 12.54
N GLY A 95 -5.67 11.78 12.67
CA GLY A 95 -5.04 10.67 13.40
C GLY A 95 -3.67 10.28 12.87
N THR A 96 -3.06 9.28 13.49
CA THR A 96 -1.72 8.79 13.15
C THR A 96 -1.76 7.32 12.75
N LEU A 97 -1.18 7.02 11.59
CA LEU A 97 -0.98 5.65 11.10
C LEU A 97 0.50 5.27 11.26
N LEU A 98 0.76 4.13 11.87
CA LEU A 98 2.06 3.45 11.82
C LEU A 98 2.02 2.41 10.70
N TRP A 99 3.00 2.47 9.80
CA TRP A 99 3.18 1.53 8.69
C TRP A 99 4.44 0.72 8.90
N ASP A 100 4.29 -0.60 9.14
CA ASP A 100 5.30 -1.56 9.56
C ASP A 100 5.95 -1.21 10.91
N THR A 101 6.78 -2.09 11.46
CA THR A 101 7.44 -1.90 12.76
C THR A 101 8.88 -2.39 12.80
N GLY A 102 9.41 -2.84 11.67
CA GLY A 102 10.79 -3.31 11.56
C GLY A 102 11.05 -4.67 12.18
N LEU A 103 12.33 -5.02 12.26
CA LEU A 103 12.87 -6.24 12.86
C LEU A 103 12.51 -6.39 14.35
N PRO A 104 12.53 -7.62 14.91
CA PRO A 104 12.23 -7.88 16.31
C PRO A 104 13.03 -7.02 17.29
N GLU A 105 12.34 -6.41 18.26
CA GLU A 105 12.94 -5.55 19.28
C GLU A 105 13.94 -6.24 20.20
N MET A 106 13.89 -7.56 20.32
CA MET A 106 14.86 -8.33 21.08
C MET A 106 16.28 -8.23 20.52
N LEU A 107 16.45 -7.75 19.29
CA LEU A 107 17.75 -7.52 18.65
C LEU A 107 18.42 -6.23 19.14
N VAL A 108 17.68 -5.32 19.77
CA VAL A 108 18.23 -4.04 20.23
C VAL A 108 19.33 -4.26 21.27
N GLY A 109 20.52 -3.71 20.99
CA GLY A 109 21.68 -3.85 21.85
C GLY A 109 22.35 -5.22 21.81
N GLN A 110 21.95 -6.09 20.87
CA GLN A 110 22.61 -7.37 20.63
C GLN A 110 23.58 -7.28 19.45
N GLU A 111 24.56 -8.21 19.43
CA GLU A 111 25.38 -8.43 18.23
C GLU A 111 24.49 -8.91 17.09
N PRO A 112 24.88 -8.66 15.82
CA PRO A 112 24.13 -9.14 14.67
C PRO A 112 23.87 -10.65 14.76
N TYR A 113 22.64 -11.05 14.54
CA TYR A 113 22.16 -12.43 14.69
C TYR A 113 21.95 -13.09 13.33
N THR A 114 22.49 -14.29 13.18
CA THR A 114 22.29 -15.12 11.99
C THR A 114 21.44 -16.34 12.38
N PRO A 115 20.15 -16.40 11.97
CA PRO A 115 19.32 -17.59 12.21
C PRO A 115 19.89 -18.86 11.57
N GLU A 116 19.42 -20.02 12.02
CA GLU A 116 19.76 -21.31 11.41
C GLU A 116 19.46 -21.29 9.90
N GLY A 117 20.36 -21.87 9.10
CA GLY A 117 20.30 -21.79 7.63
C GLY A 117 21.11 -20.66 7.04
N GLY A 118 21.48 -19.63 7.79
CA GLY A 118 22.47 -18.62 7.42
C GLY A 118 22.07 -17.70 6.25
N ALA A 119 20.81 -17.73 5.81
CA ALA A 119 20.35 -16.95 4.68
C ALA A 119 20.42 -15.44 4.92
N PHE A 120 20.19 -15.03 6.17
CA PHE A 120 20.20 -13.63 6.59
C PHE A 120 21.04 -13.44 7.85
N THR A 121 21.63 -12.24 7.99
CA THR A 121 22.15 -11.74 9.26
C THR A 121 21.42 -10.45 9.57
N ILE A 122 20.78 -10.36 10.74
CA ILE A 122 19.89 -9.27 11.10
C ILE A 122 20.38 -8.53 12.33
N SER A 123 20.15 -7.22 12.35
CA SER A 123 20.47 -6.37 13.50
C SER A 123 19.50 -5.19 13.60
N ARG A 124 19.26 -4.74 14.83
CA ARG A 124 18.45 -3.54 15.09
C ARG A 124 19.18 -2.68 16.11
N LYS A 125 19.39 -1.40 15.77
CA LYS A 125 20.12 -0.47 16.60
C LYS A 125 19.27 0.12 17.71
N ASP A 126 18.14 0.73 17.35
CA ASP A 126 17.30 1.48 18.25
C ASP A 126 15.89 0.89 18.37
N SER A 127 15.33 0.93 19.57
CA SER A 127 13.95 0.50 19.78
C SER A 127 12.97 1.43 19.07
N ILE A 128 11.78 0.91 18.71
CA ILE A 128 10.73 1.73 18.11
C ILE A 128 10.31 2.88 19.03
N THR A 129 10.25 2.62 20.34
CA THR A 129 9.89 3.64 21.34
C THR A 129 10.93 4.75 21.46
N THR A 130 12.23 4.43 21.31
CA THR A 130 13.31 5.44 21.27
C THR A 130 13.17 6.33 20.03
N GLN A 131 12.87 5.76 18.88
CA GLN A 131 12.73 6.50 17.63
C GLN A 131 11.47 7.36 17.61
N LEU A 132 10.32 6.84 18.10
CA LEU A 132 9.10 7.63 18.28
C LEU A 132 9.35 8.85 19.18
N LYS A 133 10.06 8.66 20.30
CA LYS A 133 10.47 9.78 21.18
C LYS A 133 11.31 10.81 20.43
N GLY A 134 12.18 10.38 19.52
CA GLY A 134 13.00 11.26 18.66
C GLY A 134 12.19 12.20 17.78
N ILE A 135 10.97 11.82 17.39
CA ILE A 135 10.01 12.64 16.63
C ILE A 135 8.90 13.25 17.52
N GLY A 136 9.09 13.21 18.86
CA GLY A 136 8.16 13.80 19.83
C GLY A 136 6.87 13.00 20.06
N MET A 137 6.90 11.67 19.84
CA MET A 137 5.74 10.78 19.95
C MET A 137 6.02 9.61 20.92
N THR A 138 4.94 8.97 21.33
CA THR A 138 4.92 7.74 22.12
C THR A 138 4.04 6.69 21.44
N PRO A 139 4.06 5.41 21.84
CA PRO A 139 3.16 4.41 21.29
C PRO A 139 1.66 4.75 21.43
N GLU A 140 1.30 5.52 22.45
CA GLU A 140 -0.07 5.95 22.71
C GLU A 140 -0.59 6.99 21.72
N ASP A 141 0.30 7.64 20.97
CA ASP A 141 -0.05 8.61 19.91
C ASP A 141 -0.37 7.94 18.58
N ILE A 142 -0.27 6.61 18.49
CA ILE A 142 -0.59 5.81 17.30
C ILE A 142 -2.04 5.32 17.38
N ASP A 143 -2.88 5.84 16.51
CA ASP A 143 -4.31 5.48 16.43
C ASP A 143 -4.54 4.20 15.64
N MET A 144 -3.78 4.02 14.56
CA MET A 144 -3.89 2.89 13.64
C MET A 144 -2.51 2.32 13.33
N ILE A 145 -2.47 1.02 13.11
CA ILE A 145 -1.30 0.30 12.62
C ILE A 145 -1.69 -0.53 11.41
N ALA A 146 -0.83 -0.57 10.42
CA ALA A 146 -0.93 -1.47 9.29
C ALA A 146 0.45 -2.02 8.95
N PHE A 147 0.51 -3.26 8.51
CA PHE A 147 1.72 -3.84 7.95
C PHE A 147 1.54 -3.97 6.45
N SER A 148 2.63 -3.81 5.71
CA SER A 148 2.64 -4.20 4.30
C SER A 148 2.28 -5.69 4.18
N HIS A 149 2.79 -6.50 5.11
CA HIS A 149 2.51 -7.93 5.28
C HIS A 149 3.04 -8.43 6.64
N ILE A 150 2.88 -9.73 6.95
CA ILE A 150 3.18 -10.29 8.28
C ILE A 150 4.53 -10.98 8.43
N HIS A 151 5.53 -10.73 7.59
CA HIS A 151 6.88 -11.23 7.86
C HIS A 151 7.48 -10.58 9.11
N PHE A 152 8.46 -11.27 9.70
CA PHE A 152 9.06 -10.93 11.00
C PHE A 152 9.74 -9.56 11.05
N ASP A 153 10.22 -9.08 9.91
CA ASP A 153 10.88 -7.78 9.73
C ASP A 153 9.92 -6.61 9.53
N HIS A 154 8.62 -6.88 9.34
CA HIS A 154 7.58 -5.86 9.30
C HIS A 154 6.76 -5.78 10.59
N THR A 155 6.77 -6.84 11.39
CA THR A 155 5.91 -6.95 12.60
C THR A 155 6.68 -6.95 13.92
N GLY A 156 8.00 -6.83 13.89
CA GLY A 156 8.88 -7.15 15.02
C GLY A 156 8.67 -6.36 16.29
N ALA A 157 8.04 -5.17 16.25
CA ALA A 157 7.72 -4.35 17.40
C ALA A 157 6.22 -4.07 17.58
N ALA A 158 5.34 -4.78 16.86
CA ALA A 158 3.92 -4.49 16.80
C ALA A 158 3.19 -4.51 18.15
N ASN A 159 3.61 -5.36 19.07
CA ASN A 159 2.97 -5.51 20.39
C ASN A 159 3.07 -4.27 21.31
N HIS A 160 3.88 -3.27 20.94
CA HIS A 160 3.87 -1.98 21.62
C HIS A 160 2.59 -1.17 21.36
N PHE A 161 1.83 -1.51 20.32
CA PHE A 161 0.68 -0.77 19.80
C PHE A 161 -0.64 -1.51 20.02
N ALA A 162 -0.78 -2.23 21.10
CA ALA A 162 -1.96 -3.05 21.43
C ALA A 162 -3.29 -2.27 21.47
N ASN A 163 -3.24 -0.94 21.65
CA ASN A 163 -4.42 -0.07 21.66
C ASN A 163 -4.78 0.47 20.26
N ALA A 164 -3.87 0.40 19.29
CA ALA A 164 -4.11 0.86 17.94
C ALA A 164 -5.07 -0.08 17.18
N MET A 165 -5.80 0.47 16.21
CA MET A 165 -6.62 -0.33 15.31
C MET A 165 -5.71 -0.93 14.22
N TRP A 166 -5.69 -2.24 14.09
CA TRP A 166 -4.93 -2.94 13.06
C TRP A 166 -5.74 -3.03 11.76
N LEU A 167 -5.26 -2.33 10.71
CA LEU A 167 -5.82 -2.37 9.37
C LEU A 167 -5.09 -3.46 8.57
N VAL A 168 -5.80 -4.52 8.22
CA VAL A 168 -5.20 -5.71 7.58
C VAL A 168 -6.14 -6.29 6.52
N GLN A 169 -5.61 -6.73 5.38
CA GLN A 169 -6.42 -7.47 4.40
C GLN A 169 -6.97 -8.76 5.05
N GLU A 170 -8.22 -9.08 4.77
CA GLU A 170 -8.86 -10.29 5.33
C GLU A 170 -8.07 -11.56 5.01
N SER A 171 -7.53 -11.66 3.79
CA SER A 171 -6.68 -12.79 3.38
C SER A 171 -5.37 -12.88 4.18
N GLU A 172 -4.76 -11.74 4.56
CA GLU A 172 -3.56 -11.71 5.40
C GLU A 172 -3.88 -12.09 6.85
N TYR A 173 -4.99 -11.56 7.38
CA TYR A 173 -5.45 -11.90 8.71
C TYR A 173 -5.77 -13.39 8.87
N ASP A 174 -6.47 -13.96 7.89
CA ASP A 174 -6.83 -15.38 7.91
C ASP A 174 -5.59 -16.27 7.76
N PHE A 175 -4.63 -15.85 6.91
CA PHE A 175 -3.32 -16.50 6.78
C PHE A 175 -2.51 -16.43 8.08
N ALA A 176 -2.47 -15.25 8.73
CA ALA A 176 -1.79 -15.03 10.02
C ALA A 176 -2.33 -15.90 11.17
N ASN A 177 -3.58 -16.33 11.08
CA ASN A 177 -4.22 -17.22 12.05
C ASN A 177 -4.31 -18.69 11.56
N GLY A 178 -3.76 -18.97 10.38
CA GLY A 178 -3.78 -20.28 9.74
C GLY A 178 -2.69 -21.24 10.23
N GLU A 179 -2.77 -22.47 9.74
CA GLU A 179 -1.76 -23.50 10.02
C GLU A 179 -0.47 -23.26 9.21
N ASP A 180 -0.55 -22.57 8.06
CA ASP A 180 0.55 -22.44 7.09
C ASP A 180 1.74 -21.65 7.63
N ILE A 181 1.51 -20.75 8.60
CA ILE A 181 2.59 -19.98 9.24
C ILE A 181 3.26 -20.72 10.39
N LYS A 182 2.66 -21.81 10.89
CA LYS A 182 3.18 -22.52 12.06
C LYS A 182 4.52 -23.18 11.76
N GLY A 183 5.53 -22.80 12.53
CA GLY A 183 6.89 -23.31 12.39
C GLY A 183 7.66 -22.74 11.19
N ASN A 184 7.11 -21.78 10.47
CA ASN A 184 7.83 -21.06 9.43
C ASN A 184 8.52 -19.82 10.03
N SER A 185 9.86 -19.78 9.97
CA SER A 185 10.68 -18.72 10.58
C SER A 185 10.55 -17.33 9.93
N PHE A 186 9.91 -17.24 8.75
CA PHE A 186 9.56 -15.95 8.13
C PHE A 186 8.43 -15.22 8.84
N TYR A 187 7.68 -15.92 9.71
CA TYR A 187 6.56 -15.35 10.46
C TYR A 187 6.84 -15.41 11.96
N ALA A 188 6.42 -14.38 12.66
CA ALA A 188 6.58 -14.30 14.11
C ALA A 188 5.24 -13.88 14.76
N PRO A 189 4.21 -14.77 14.77
CA PRO A 189 2.86 -14.42 15.22
C PRO A 189 2.82 -13.86 16.65
N ASP A 190 3.77 -14.25 17.48
CA ASP A 190 3.90 -13.70 18.86
C ASP A 190 4.25 -12.21 18.86
N SER A 191 4.79 -11.65 17.78
CA SER A 191 5.17 -10.23 17.69
C SER A 191 3.96 -9.29 17.55
N PHE A 192 2.80 -9.79 17.09
CA PHE A 192 1.57 -9.01 16.88
C PHE A 192 0.32 -9.60 17.56
N ASN A 193 0.48 -10.61 18.42
CA ASN A 193 -0.64 -11.30 19.08
C ASN A 193 -1.43 -10.44 20.08
N LYS A 194 -0.95 -9.23 20.43
CA LYS A 194 -1.67 -8.27 21.26
C LYS A 194 -2.57 -7.33 20.47
N LEU A 195 -2.51 -7.34 19.13
CA LEU A 195 -3.36 -6.52 18.28
C LEU A 195 -4.75 -7.16 18.17
N THR A 196 -5.65 -6.80 19.06
CA THR A 196 -7.01 -7.38 19.14
C THR A 196 -8.10 -6.48 18.58
N ASN A 197 -7.81 -5.18 18.39
CA ASN A 197 -8.71 -4.24 17.71
C ASN A 197 -8.41 -4.27 16.21
N VAL A 198 -9.15 -5.06 15.44
CA VAL A 198 -8.85 -5.37 14.03
C VAL A 198 -9.96 -4.89 13.11
N GLU A 199 -9.59 -4.15 12.07
CA GLU A 199 -10.43 -3.86 10.91
C GLU A 199 -9.92 -4.70 9.72
N LYS A 200 -10.70 -5.70 9.30
CA LYS A 200 -10.41 -6.51 8.10
C LYS A 200 -10.80 -5.75 6.84
N LEU A 201 -9.85 -5.59 5.93
CA LEU A 201 -10.01 -4.93 4.64
C LEU A 201 -10.28 -5.94 3.54
N ASN A 202 -10.99 -5.50 2.50
CA ASN A 202 -11.19 -6.27 1.28
C ASN A 202 -10.94 -5.36 0.08
N GLY A 203 -9.68 -5.28 -0.34
CA GLY A 203 -9.20 -4.35 -1.37
C GLY A 203 -8.68 -3.02 -0.81
N ASP A 204 -8.75 -1.96 -1.62
CA ASP A 204 -8.19 -0.66 -1.28
C ASP A 204 -8.96 0.03 -0.13
N ARG A 205 -8.23 0.80 0.69
CA ARG A 205 -8.79 1.54 1.82
C ARG A 205 -8.25 2.96 1.88
N ASP A 206 -9.09 3.97 1.73
CA ASP A 206 -8.79 5.34 2.10
C ASP A 206 -8.87 5.47 3.62
N VAL A 207 -7.71 5.64 4.28
CA VAL A 207 -7.58 5.57 5.75
C VAL A 207 -8.33 6.70 6.43
N PHE A 208 -8.24 7.93 5.89
CA PHE A 208 -8.84 9.13 6.48
C PHE A 208 -10.03 9.69 5.69
N GLY A 209 -10.39 9.06 4.55
CA GLY A 209 -11.55 9.42 3.73
C GLY A 209 -11.40 10.70 2.92
N ASP A 210 -10.17 11.10 2.57
CA ASP A 210 -9.87 12.30 1.79
C ASP A 210 -8.84 12.06 0.67
N GLY A 211 -8.50 10.81 0.42
CA GLY A 211 -7.61 10.39 -0.66
C GLY A 211 -6.12 10.67 -0.41
N THR A 212 -5.75 11.14 0.78
CA THR A 212 -4.33 11.47 1.07
C THR A 212 -3.50 10.30 1.57
N VAL A 213 -4.14 9.31 2.21
CA VAL A 213 -3.49 8.11 2.74
C VAL A 213 -4.33 6.90 2.35
N VAL A 214 -3.86 6.14 1.36
CA VAL A 214 -4.61 5.02 0.79
C VAL A 214 -3.79 3.74 0.85
N ILE A 215 -4.29 2.75 1.58
CA ILE A 215 -3.81 1.38 1.51
C ILE A 215 -4.33 0.75 0.22
N LYS A 216 -3.46 0.11 -0.55
CA LYS A 216 -3.81 -0.60 -1.79
C LYS A 216 -3.45 -2.07 -1.68
N SER A 217 -4.40 -2.93 -2.01
CA SER A 217 -4.19 -4.38 -2.04
C SER A 217 -3.28 -4.77 -3.20
N MET A 218 -2.17 -5.45 -2.90
CA MET A 218 -1.16 -5.92 -3.87
C MET A 218 -0.68 -7.34 -3.48
N PRO A 219 -1.57 -8.35 -3.53
CA PRO A 219 -1.27 -9.71 -3.06
C PRO A 219 -0.20 -10.39 -3.90
N GLY A 220 0.44 -11.41 -3.31
CA GLY A 220 1.38 -12.29 -4.00
C GLY A 220 2.65 -12.56 -3.21
N HIS A 221 3.31 -11.56 -2.65
CA HIS A 221 4.42 -11.74 -1.71
C HIS A 221 3.92 -12.51 -0.46
N THR A 222 2.81 -12.07 0.09
CA THR A 222 1.93 -12.83 0.99
C THR A 222 0.49 -12.77 0.47
N PRO A 223 -0.46 -13.57 0.99
CA PRO A 223 -1.85 -13.61 0.51
C PRO A 223 -2.58 -12.27 0.55
N GLY A 224 -2.26 -11.41 1.50
CA GLY A 224 -2.88 -10.11 1.68
C GLY A 224 -1.88 -8.96 1.70
N HIS A 225 -0.73 -9.11 1.05
CA HIS A 225 0.25 -8.02 0.94
C HIS A 225 -0.42 -6.74 0.40
N GLN A 226 -0.01 -5.60 0.95
CA GLN A 226 -0.54 -4.28 0.60
C GLN A 226 0.58 -3.24 0.55
N VAL A 227 0.31 -2.12 -0.14
CA VAL A 227 1.22 -0.98 -0.30
C VAL A 227 0.53 0.29 0.18
N LEU A 228 1.29 1.35 0.47
CA LEU A 228 0.74 2.60 0.98
C LEU A 228 0.98 3.75 0.01
N PHE A 229 -0.09 4.38 -0.45
CA PHE A 229 -0.06 5.58 -1.24
C PHE A 229 -0.34 6.81 -0.39
N LEU A 230 0.47 7.86 -0.58
CA LEU A 230 0.41 9.11 0.15
C LEU A 230 0.37 10.30 -0.81
N ARG A 231 -0.49 11.29 -0.56
CA ARG A 231 -0.46 12.61 -1.20
C ARG A 231 0.16 13.60 -0.22
N LEU A 232 1.47 13.75 -0.30
CA LEU A 232 2.21 14.67 0.58
C LEU A 232 2.26 16.07 -0.05
N LYS A 233 1.94 17.10 0.75
CA LYS A 233 1.90 18.50 0.27
C LYS A 233 3.27 18.95 -0.28
N GLU A 234 4.35 18.62 0.41
CA GLU A 234 5.70 19.07 0.04
C GLU A 234 6.39 18.14 -0.95
N ASN A 235 6.21 16.82 -0.79
CA ASN A 235 6.94 15.80 -1.56
C ASN A 235 6.13 15.22 -2.72
N GLY A 236 4.87 15.63 -2.87
CA GLY A 236 3.95 15.11 -3.88
C GLY A 236 3.49 13.68 -3.63
N PRO A 237 2.87 13.05 -4.64
CA PRO A 237 2.44 11.66 -4.54
C PRO A 237 3.61 10.73 -4.26
N THR A 238 3.47 9.87 -3.25
CA THR A 238 4.50 8.94 -2.79
C THR A 238 3.88 7.57 -2.60
N LEU A 239 4.57 6.50 -3.03
CA LEU A 239 4.11 5.12 -2.93
C LEU A 239 5.17 4.28 -2.22
N LEU A 240 4.82 3.74 -1.05
CA LEU A 240 5.66 2.80 -0.30
C LEU A 240 5.38 1.39 -0.81
N SER A 241 6.43 0.69 -1.25
CA SER A 241 6.28 -0.57 -2.00
C SER A 241 5.90 -1.78 -1.15
N GLY A 242 6.09 -1.73 0.19
CA GLY A 242 6.23 -3.00 0.92
C GLY A 242 7.24 -3.87 0.17
N ASP A 243 6.95 -5.16 0.08
CA ASP A 243 7.78 -6.17 -0.56
C ASP A 243 7.31 -6.58 -1.95
N VAL A 244 6.59 -5.67 -2.66
CA VAL A 244 6.48 -5.78 -4.13
C VAL A 244 7.89 -5.78 -4.74
N TYR A 245 8.79 -5.00 -4.13
CA TYR A 245 10.21 -4.95 -4.46
C TYR A 245 11.07 -4.83 -3.20
N HIS A 246 12.22 -5.48 -3.17
CA HIS A 246 13.17 -5.39 -2.05
C HIS A 246 14.31 -4.38 -2.31
N PHE A 247 14.68 -4.16 -3.57
CA PHE A 247 15.68 -3.17 -3.96
C PHE A 247 15.50 -2.73 -5.42
N GLU A 248 16.12 -1.62 -5.81
CA GLU A 248 15.93 -0.97 -7.10
C GLU A 248 16.17 -1.90 -8.30
N GLN A 249 17.13 -2.84 -8.22
CA GLN A 249 17.38 -3.78 -9.32
C GLN A 249 16.21 -4.74 -9.53
N ASN A 250 15.56 -5.21 -8.43
CA ASN A 250 14.33 -6.02 -8.55
C ASN A 250 13.23 -5.25 -9.28
N ARG A 251 13.04 -3.97 -8.96
CA ARG A 251 12.07 -3.12 -9.61
C ARG A 251 12.39 -2.91 -11.09
N LYS A 252 13.62 -2.54 -11.40
CA LYS A 252 14.08 -2.26 -12.77
C LYS A 252 13.87 -3.44 -13.72
N ASP A 253 14.13 -4.64 -13.23
CA ASP A 253 14.10 -5.86 -14.04
C ASP A 253 12.82 -6.69 -13.80
N ALA A 254 11.87 -6.19 -12.99
CA ALA A 254 10.63 -6.86 -12.58
C ALA A 254 10.89 -8.27 -12.03
N ILE A 255 11.90 -8.40 -11.15
CA ILE A 255 12.33 -9.68 -10.58
C ILE A 255 11.49 -10.03 -9.36
N VAL A 256 10.96 -11.25 -9.31
CA VAL A 256 10.16 -11.79 -8.21
C VAL A 256 11.02 -12.72 -7.36
N PRO A 257 11.04 -12.58 -6.02
CA PRO A 257 11.72 -13.49 -5.10
C PRO A 257 11.20 -14.93 -5.19
N GLN A 258 12.08 -15.90 -4.87
CA GLN A 258 11.72 -17.33 -4.86
C GLN A 258 10.72 -17.68 -3.75
N PHE A 259 10.74 -16.92 -2.64
CA PHE A 259 9.96 -17.19 -1.44
C PHE A 259 8.59 -16.50 -1.42
N ASN A 260 8.19 -15.82 -2.52
CA ASN A 260 6.86 -15.25 -2.61
C ASN A 260 5.78 -16.35 -2.57
N TYR A 261 4.70 -16.08 -1.85
CA TYR A 261 3.59 -17.02 -1.65
C TYR A 261 2.92 -17.43 -2.97
N ASP A 262 2.69 -16.46 -3.86
CA ASP A 262 2.09 -16.66 -5.19
C ASP A 262 2.82 -15.80 -6.23
N ILE A 263 3.68 -16.43 -7.03
CA ILE A 263 4.48 -15.74 -8.05
C ILE A 263 3.61 -15.12 -9.14
N PRO A 264 2.62 -15.82 -9.74
CA PRO A 264 1.68 -15.22 -10.69
C PRO A 264 0.91 -14.01 -10.14
N ALA A 265 0.44 -14.07 -8.89
CA ALA A 265 -0.21 -12.92 -8.26
C ALA A 265 0.76 -11.76 -8.05
N THR A 266 2.02 -12.05 -7.65
CA THR A 266 3.07 -11.03 -7.54
C THR A 266 3.35 -10.35 -8.88
N ASP A 267 3.45 -11.10 -9.98
CA ASP A 267 3.62 -10.55 -11.33
C ASP A 267 2.46 -9.61 -11.72
N GLN A 268 1.24 -9.92 -11.31
CA GLN A 268 0.10 -9.03 -11.55
C GLN A 268 0.19 -7.78 -10.66
N SER A 269 0.50 -7.94 -9.38
CA SER A 269 0.67 -6.83 -8.44
C SER A 269 1.78 -5.86 -8.87
N ILE A 270 2.88 -6.37 -9.42
CA ILE A 270 3.96 -5.55 -10.02
C ILE A 270 3.41 -4.67 -11.16
N LYS A 271 2.60 -5.24 -12.08
CA LYS A 271 2.00 -4.49 -13.19
C LYS A 271 1.04 -3.40 -12.70
N ASP A 272 0.21 -3.74 -11.72
CA ASP A 272 -0.77 -2.82 -11.14
C ASP A 272 -0.07 -1.72 -10.34
N PHE A 273 0.99 -2.05 -9.61
CA PHE A 273 1.83 -1.10 -8.89
C PHE A 273 2.47 -0.07 -9.83
N GLU A 274 3.13 -0.52 -10.92
CA GLU A 274 3.78 0.38 -11.86
C GLU A 274 2.77 1.21 -12.67
N ALA A 275 1.62 0.63 -13.05
CA ALA A 275 0.56 1.36 -13.71
C ALA A 275 0.00 2.47 -12.79
N PHE A 276 -0.20 2.18 -11.50
CA PHE A 276 -0.67 3.14 -10.51
C PHE A 276 0.39 4.21 -10.23
N ALA A 277 1.64 3.83 -9.98
CA ALA A 277 2.75 4.76 -9.75
C ALA A 277 2.90 5.77 -10.91
N LYS A 278 2.77 5.28 -12.16
CA LYS A 278 2.80 6.12 -13.35
C LYS A 278 1.58 7.03 -13.46
N ALA A 279 0.38 6.53 -13.21
CA ALA A 279 -0.86 7.30 -13.29
C ALA A 279 -0.88 8.47 -12.31
N GLU A 280 -0.39 8.23 -11.09
CA GLU A 280 -0.30 9.24 -10.03
C GLU A 280 0.98 10.09 -10.10
N ASN A 281 1.90 9.79 -11.02
CA ASN A 281 3.25 10.37 -11.05
C ASN A 281 3.93 10.25 -9.68
N ALA A 282 3.78 9.11 -9.01
CA ALA A 282 4.22 8.91 -7.64
C ALA A 282 5.73 8.60 -7.56
N LYS A 283 6.39 9.22 -6.58
CA LYS A 283 7.72 8.80 -6.15
C LYS A 283 7.58 7.47 -5.42
N VAL A 284 8.31 6.44 -5.86
CA VAL A 284 8.36 5.14 -5.18
C VAL A 284 9.46 5.13 -4.13
N ILE A 285 9.13 4.61 -2.95
CA ILE A 285 10.08 4.30 -1.87
C ILE A 285 10.05 2.79 -1.67
N ILE A 286 11.18 2.13 -1.91
CA ILE A 286 11.38 0.70 -1.66
C ILE A 286 11.91 0.55 -0.24
N GLN A 287 11.16 -0.17 0.62
CA GLN A 287 11.42 -0.19 2.07
C GLN A 287 12.74 -0.86 2.47
N HIS A 288 13.22 -1.79 1.66
CA HIS A 288 14.48 -2.49 1.89
C HIS A 288 15.67 -1.94 1.09
N ASP A 289 15.48 -0.88 0.28
CA ASP A 289 16.58 -0.30 -0.48
C ASP A 289 17.24 0.84 0.29
N ALA A 290 18.48 0.63 0.73
CA ALA A 290 19.27 1.65 1.44
C ALA A 290 19.47 2.95 0.63
N GLY A 291 19.41 2.90 -0.69
CA GLY A 291 19.46 4.08 -1.57
C GLY A 291 18.25 5.01 -1.44
N ASN A 292 17.19 4.55 -0.80
CA ASN A 292 15.99 5.35 -0.51
C ASN A 292 16.03 6.04 0.88
N PHE A 293 17.16 5.91 1.62
CA PHE A 293 17.34 6.40 2.98
C PHE A 293 18.33 7.55 3.09
#